data_d1ab8c8a3cca406fba7bc9cac15bf827
#
_entry.id   d1ab8c8a3cca406fba7bc9cac15bf827
#
_cell.length_a   1.000
_cell.length_b   1.000
_cell.length_c   1.000
_cell.angle_alpha   90.00
_cell.angle_beta   90.00
_cell.angle_gamma   90.00
#
_symmetry.space_group_name_H-M   'P 1'
#
loop_
_entity.id
_entity.type
_entity.pdbx_description
1 polymer ?
#
loop_
_entity_poly.entity_id
_entity_poly.type
_entity_poly.pdbx_seq_one_letter_code
_entity_poly.pdbx_strand_id
1 'polypeptide(L)'
;MADTVLAPPHARVATPLRPWYVAAAAAAVAVMIAAIRSDSLWFLNFVHVMTGALWTGIDLFMGFVIGPVLRRVSLDTRRAMVAGIIPRTLILMPTLSTVTSTAGWFLAVRMGFLDLGYPEFFWVIAALAIVTVLTVQGLGYLLPMNLKLYFEIQKPNPDHAKLGRWMRTYVRVVAVQGTMQVAIIVVMARFATGF
;
A
#
# COMPACT_ATOMS: atom_id res chain seq x y z
N MET A 1 -25.43 18.23 46.30
CA MET A 1 -24.26 17.34 45.97
C MET A 1 -24.25 17.19 44.47
N ALA A 2 -23.36 17.93 43.79
CA ALA A 2 -23.24 17.84 42.36
C ALA A 2 -22.24 16.70 42.06
N ASP A 3 -22.70 15.61 41.46
CA ASP A 3 -21.86 14.57 40.92
C ASP A 3 -20.97 15.15 39.84
N THR A 4 -19.70 15.36 40.16
CA THR A 4 -18.68 15.69 39.21
C THR A 4 -18.43 14.41 38.39
N VAL A 5 -19.14 14.27 37.29
CA VAL A 5 -18.82 13.26 36.26
C VAL A 5 -17.43 13.60 35.75
N LEU A 6 -16.43 12.99 36.33
CA LEU A 6 -15.05 12.99 35.82
C LEU A 6 -15.11 12.45 34.40
N ALA A 7 -14.89 13.33 33.42
CA ALA A 7 -14.68 12.89 32.04
C ALA A 7 -13.62 11.77 32.04
N PRO A 8 -13.89 10.64 31.36
CA PRO A 8 -12.93 9.54 31.35
C PRO A 8 -11.59 10.07 30.82
N PRO A 9 -10.46 9.70 31.45
CA PRO A 9 -9.16 10.12 30.99
C PRO A 9 -9.06 9.69 29.51
N HIS A 10 -8.80 10.65 28.64
CA HIS A 10 -8.62 10.40 27.21
C HIS A 10 -7.63 9.26 27.05
N ALA A 11 -8.14 8.06 26.83
CA ALA A 11 -7.33 6.87 26.69
C ALA A 11 -6.32 7.16 25.59
N ARG A 12 -5.04 7.16 25.94
CA ARG A 12 -3.97 7.28 24.96
C ARG A 12 -4.20 6.16 23.97
N VAL A 13 -4.56 6.48 22.75
CA VAL A 13 -4.67 5.51 21.66
C VAL A 13 -3.23 5.19 21.27
N ALA A 14 -2.54 4.45 22.14
CA ALA A 14 -1.23 3.91 21.81
C ALA A 14 -1.43 2.89 20.68
N THR A 15 -0.87 3.18 19.53
CA THR A 15 -0.88 2.28 18.37
C THR A 15 0.55 1.82 18.11
N PRO A 16 1.09 0.90 18.95
CA PRO A 16 2.45 0.43 18.76
C PRO A 16 2.57 -0.36 17.47
N LEU A 17 3.68 -0.17 16.77
CA LEU A 17 4.10 -1.09 15.71
C LEU A 17 4.36 -2.45 16.38
N ARG A 18 3.51 -3.41 16.09
CA ARG A 18 3.67 -4.75 16.69
C ARG A 18 4.80 -5.50 16.00
N PRO A 19 5.69 -6.20 16.72
CA PRO A 19 6.82 -6.92 16.13
C PRO A 19 6.42 -7.91 15.03
N TRP A 20 5.24 -8.50 15.15
CA TRP A 20 4.75 -9.45 14.13
C TRP A 20 4.51 -8.81 12.75
N TYR A 21 4.25 -7.49 12.63
CA TYR A 21 4.16 -6.82 11.33
C TYR A 21 5.50 -6.84 10.61
N VAL A 22 6.57 -6.61 11.37
CA VAL A 22 7.94 -6.67 10.84
C VAL A 22 8.31 -8.10 10.48
N ALA A 23 7.93 -9.08 11.32
CA ALA A 23 8.15 -10.49 11.04
C ALA A 23 7.42 -10.95 9.77
N ALA A 24 6.15 -10.52 9.58
CA ALA A 24 5.40 -10.83 8.36
C ALA A 24 6.01 -10.19 7.11
N ALA A 25 6.49 -8.94 7.22
CA ALA A 25 7.21 -8.28 6.14
C ALA A 25 8.52 -9.00 5.79
N ALA A 26 9.29 -9.40 6.79
CA ALA A 26 10.52 -10.18 6.61
C ALA A 26 10.23 -11.54 5.97
N ALA A 27 9.15 -12.21 6.38
CA ALA A 27 8.73 -13.48 5.77
C ALA A 27 8.34 -13.28 4.30
N ALA A 28 7.59 -12.23 3.95
CA ALA A 28 7.23 -11.92 2.56
C ALA A 28 8.48 -11.67 1.69
N VAL A 29 9.45 -10.92 2.22
CA VAL A 29 10.73 -10.69 1.53
C VAL A 29 11.52 -12.00 1.39
N ALA A 30 11.54 -12.84 2.41
CA ALA A 30 12.22 -14.15 2.34
C ALA A 30 11.57 -15.05 1.27
N VAL A 31 10.25 -15.10 1.19
CA VAL A 31 9.51 -15.83 0.14
C VAL A 31 9.86 -15.28 -1.26
N MET A 32 9.91 -13.96 -1.42
CA MET A 32 10.34 -13.34 -2.68
C MET A 32 11.76 -13.76 -3.06
N ILE A 33 12.71 -13.70 -2.12
CA ILE A 33 14.10 -14.11 -2.37
C ILE A 33 14.16 -15.61 -2.75
N ALA A 34 13.40 -16.45 -2.06
CA ALA A 34 13.31 -17.88 -2.39
C ALA A 34 12.74 -18.09 -3.80
N ALA A 35 11.70 -17.36 -4.18
CA ALA A 35 11.10 -17.40 -5.52
C ALA A 35 12.10 -16.94 -6.61
N ILE A 36 12.84 -15.86 -6.34
CA ILE A 36 13.89 -15.37 -7.26
C ILE A 36 15.03 -16.37 -7.41
N ARG A 37 15.40 -17.08 -6.34
CA ARG A 37 16.49 -18.07 -6.37
C ARG A 37 16.06 -19.44 -6.93
N SER A 38 14.76 -19.69 -6.94
CA SER A 38 14.22 -20.90 -7.52
C SER A 38 14.21 -20.80 -9.06
N ASP A 39 14.33 -21.93 -9.76
CA ASP A 39 14.18 -21.98 -11.22
C ASP A 39 12.69 -22.02 -11.65
N SER A 40 11.75 -21.94 -10.71
CA SER A 40 10.33 -22.02 -10.94
C SER A 40 9.74 -20.66 -11.36
N LEU A 41 9.50 -20.49 -12.64
CA LEU A 41 8.75 -19.34 -13.17
C LEU A 41 7.35 -19.25 -12.57
N TRP A 42 6.69 -20.40 -12.33
CA TRP A 42 5.39 -20.44 -11.67
C TRP A 42 5.43 -19.81 -10.28
N PHE A 43 6.41 -20.17 -9.47
CA PHE A 43 6.52 -19.66 -8.10
C PHE A 43 6.82 -18.17 -8.08
N LEU A 44 7.72 -17.70 -8.96
CA LEU A 44 8.02 -16.27 -9.08
C LEU A 44 6.79 -15.46 -9.56
N ASN A 45 6.06 -15.98 -10.56
CA ASN A 45 4.83 -15.38 -11.05
C ASN A 45 3.74 -15.37 -9.97
N PHE A 46 3.59 -16.46 -9.22
CA PHE A 46 2.63 -16.52 -8.09
C PHE A 46 2.91 -15.43 -7.06
N VAL A 47 4.17 -15.25 -6.64
CA VAL A 47 4.56 -14.21 -5.68
C VAL A 47 4.25 -12.81 -6.24
N HIS A 48 4.61 -12.55 -7.51
CA HIS A 48 4.33 -11.28 -8.18
C HIS A 48 2.83 -10.97 -8.24
N VAL A 49 2.05 -11.90 -8.75
CA VAL A 49 0.60 -11.72 -8.96
C VAL A 49 -0.14 -11.61 -7.63
N MET A 50 0.17 -12.47 -6.64
CA MET A 50 -0.50 -12.46 -5.35
C MET A 50 -0.24 -11.15 -4.60
N THR A 51 1.00 -10.70 -4.54
CA THR A 51 1.35 -9.45 -3.84
C THR A 51 0.82 -8.22 -4.59
N GLY A 52 0.82 -8.23 -5.92
CA GLY A 52 0.23 -7.18 -6.75
C GLY A 52 -1.27 -7.06 -6.59
N ALA A 53 -1.99 -8.20 -6.57
CA ALA A 53 -3.43 -8.23 -6.33
C ALA A 53 -3.80 -7.73 -4.93
N LEU A 54 -3.04 -8.13 -3.90
CA LEU A 54 -3.23 -7.63 -2.53
C LEU A 54 -2.96 -6.12 -2.45
N TRP A 55 -1.87 -5.63 -3.05
CA TRP A 55 -1.55 -4.21 -3.08
C TRP A 55 -2.67 -3.40 -3.73
N THR A 56 -3.08 -3.79 -4.92
CA THR A 56 -4.17 -3.12 -5.67
C THR A 56 -5.50 -3.18 -4.91
N GLY A 57 -5.86 -4.36 -4.39
CA GLY A 57 -7.11 -4.54 -3.65
C GLY A 57 -7.19 -3.67 -2.40
N ILE A 58 -6.09 -3.56 -1.65
CA ILE A 58 -6.03 -2.72 -0.45
C ILE A 58 -6.14 -1.23 -0.84
N ASP A 59 -5.42 -0.77 -1.86
CA ASP A 59 -5.47 0.63 -2.29
C ASP A 59 -6.87 1.02 -2.79
N LEU A 60 -7.51 0.18 -3.61
CA LEU A 60 -8.89 0.40 -4.06
C LEU A 60 -9.87 0.42 -2.88
N PHE A 61 -9.75 -0.55 -1.97
CA PHE A 61 -10.60 -0.61 -0.78
C PHE A 61 -10.42 0.61 0.13
N MET A 62 -9.17 1.00 0.37
CA MET A 62 -8.86 2.20 1.17
C MET A 62 -9.37 3.47 0.50
N GLY A 63 -9.16 3.62 -0.81
CA GLY A 63 -9.56 4.82 -1.55
C GLY A 63 -11.06 4.95 -1.72
N PHE A 64 -11.73 3.89 -2.16
CA PHE A 64 -13.13 3.94 -2.60
C PHE A 64 -14.15 3.48 -1.54
N VAL A 65 -13.73 2.69 -0.54
CA VAL A 65 -14.63 2.24 0.53
C VAL A 65 -14.32 2.95 1.84
N ILE A 66 -13.12 2.79 2.38
CA ILE A 66 -12.75 3.36 3.68
C ILE A 66 -12.74 4.88 3.64
N GLY A 67 -12.22 5.49 2.57
CA GLY A 67 -12.19 6.94 2.42
C GLY A 67 -13.54 7.62 2.54
N PRO A 68 -14.58 7.22 1.80
CA PRO A 68 -15.95 7.71 1.97
C PRO A 68 -16.53 7.47 3.36
N VAL A 69 -16.31 6.29 3.96
CA VAL A 69 -16.78 5.98 5.32
C VAL A 69 -16.16 6.93 6.34
N LEU A 70 -14.84 7.14 6.29
CA LEU A 70 -14.12 8.06 7.17
C LEU A 70 -14.64 9.50 7.10
N ARG A 71 -15.23 9.91 5.98
CA ARG A 71 -15.84 11.27 5.85
C ARG A 71 -17.16 11.40 6.57
N ARG A 72 -17.89 10.31 6.79
CA ARG A 72 -19.25 10.28 7.34
C ARG A 72 -19.32 9.99 8.83
N VAL A 73 -18.26 9.42 9.42
CA VAL A 73 -18.21 9.09 10.85
C VAL A 73 -17.78 10.29 11.69
N SER A 74 -18.09 10.25 13.00
CA SER A 74 -17.66 11.25 13.98
C SER A 74 -16.13 11.38 14.03
N LEU A 75 -15.63 12.50 14.57
CA LEU A 75 -14.18 12.72 14.70
C LEU A 75 -13.52 11.67 15.57
N ASP A 76 -14.14 11.24 16.66
CA ASP A 76 -13.60 10.24 17.58
C ASP A 76 -13.54 8.86 16.92
N THR A 77 -14.62 8.46 16.24
CA THR A 77 -14.63 7.21 15.47
C THR A 77 -13.58 7.22 14.36
N ARG A 78 -13.46 8.34 13.64
CA ARG A 78 -12.43 8.50 12.60
C ARG A 78 -11.03 8.35 13.18
N ARG A 79 -10.76 8.99 14.32
CA ARG A 79 -9.47 8.89 15.03
C ARG A 79 -9.17 7.45 15.41
N ALA A 80 -10.12 6.75 16.00
CA ALA A 80 -9.94 5.36 16.39
C ALA A 80 -9.65 4.46 15.17
N MET A 81 -10.38 4.61 14.08
CA MET A 81 -10.16 3.87 12.82
C MET A 81 -8.77 4.16 12.24
N VAL A 82 -8.41 5.44 12.12
CA VAL A 82 -7.11 5.86 11.57
C VAL A 82 -5.96 5.34 12.44
N ALA A 83 -6.08 5.43 13.76
CA ALA A 83 -5.11 4.87 14.70
C ALA A 83 -4.92 3.36 14.55
N GLY A 84 -5.98 2.63 14.20
CA GLY A 84 -5.91 1.20 13.92
C GLY A 84 -5.32 0.86 12.55
N ILE A 85 -5.57 1.67 11.52
CA ILE A 85 -5.17 1.41 10.13
C ILE A 85 -3.70 1.78 9.90
N ILE A 86 -3.28 2.98 10.32
CA ILE A 86 -1.96 3.56 9.98
C ILE A 86 -0.77 2.66 10.33
N PRO A 87 -0.67 2.06 11.53
CA PRO A 87 0.49 1.22 11.85
C PRO A 87 0.60 -0.02 10.97
N ARG A 88 -0.54 -0.55 10.51
CA ARG A 88 -0.59 -1.72 9.64
C ARG A 88 -0.16 -1.37 8.22
N THR A 89 -0.73 -0.30 7.66
CA THR A 89 -0.43 0.14 6.30
C THR A 89 1.00 0.65 6.16
N LEU A 90 1.58 1.21 7.23
CA LEU A 90 2.95 1.71 7.26
C LEU A 90 3.99 0.63 6.92
N ILE A 91 3.77 -0.60 7.33
CA ILE A 91 4.65 -1.74 7.03
C ILE A 91 4.16 -2.51 5.79
N LEU A 92 2.85 -2.80 5.74
CA LEU A 92 2.27 -3.67 4.71
C LEU A 92 2.44 -3.10 3.30
N MET A 93 2.12 -1.81 3.09
CA MET A 93 2.10 -1.23 1.75
C MET A 93 3.48 -1.15 1.11
N PRO A 94 4.55 -0.64 1.79
CA PRO A 94 5.90 -0.69 1.25
C PRO A 94 6.38 -2.12 1.00
N THR A 95 6.01 -3.08 1.86
CA THR A 95 6.38 -4.48 1.66
C THR A 95 5.75 -5.05 0.39
N LEU A 96 4.44 -4.90 0.22
CA LEU A 96 3.73 -5.39 -0.97
C LEU A 96 4.27 -4.75 -2.25
N SER A 97 4.46 -3.42 -2.26
CA SER A 97 4.97 -2.72 -3.44
C SER A 97 6.40 -3.16 -3.80
N THR A 98 7.27 -3.32 -2.81
CA THR A 98 8.65 -3.78 -3.04
C THR A 98 8.67 -5.20 -3.55
N VAL A 99 7.93 -6.12 -2.91
CA VAL A 99 7.88 -7.54 -3.34
C VAL A 99 7.31 -7.66 -4.75
N THR A 100 6.19 -6.97 -5.03
CA THR A 100 5.57 -7.00 -6.37
C THR A 100 6.51 -6.48 -7.45
N SER A 101 7.07 -5.29 -7.25
CA SER A 101 7.93 -4.66 -8.27
C SER A 101 9.21 -5.46 -8.51
N THR A 102 9.84 -5.96 -7.42
CA THR A 102 11.07 -6.75 -7.53
C THR A 102 10.80 -8.10 -8.20
N ALA A 103 9.78 -8.83 -7.76
CA ALA A 103 9.43 -10.12 -8.37
C ALA A 103 9.04 -9.94 -9.85
N GLY A 104 8.30 -8.88 -10.19
CA GLY A 104 7.92 -8.55 -11.56
C GLY A 104 9.11 -8.23 -12.46
N TRP A 105 10.12 -7.54 -11.94
CA TRP A 105 11.36 -7.27 -12.69
C TRP A 105 12.09 -8.57 -13.04
N PHE A 106 12.33 -9.45 -12.05
CA PHE A 106 12.99 -10.72 -12.30
C PHE A 106 12.17 -11.64 -13.21
N LEU A 107 10.83 -11.57 -13.12
CA LEU A 107 9.95 -12.31 -14.01
C LEU A 107 10.10 -11.81 -15.46
N ALA A 108 10.09 -10.50 -15.68
CA ALA A 108 10.24 -9.89 -17.00
C ALA A 108 11.60 -10.28 -17.65
N VAL A 109 12.70 -10.26 -16.86
CA VAL A 109 14.02 -10.70 -17.32
C VAL A 109 13.99 -12.17 -17.72
N ARG A 110 13.45 -13.05 -16.88
CA ARG A 110 13.44 -14.50 -17.14
C ARG A 110 12.52 -14.93 -18.30
N MET A 111 11.47 -14.16 -18.54
CA MET A 111 10.55 -14.40 -19.65
C MET A 111 11.00 -13.74 -20.97
N GLY A 112 12.15 -13.06 -20.98
CA GLY A 112 12.69 -12.42 -22.17
C GLY A 112 11.87 -11.19 -22.63
N PHE A 113 11.04 -10.59 -21.75
CA PHE A 113 10.22 -9.44 -22.13
C PHE A 113 11.06 -8.19 -22.45
N LEU A 114 12.29 -8.11 -21.96
CA LEU A 114 13.19 -7.01 -22.27
C LEU A 114 13.81 -7.11 -23.68
N ASP A 115 13.74 -8.29 -24.30
CA ASP A 115 14.29 -8.58 -25.62
C ASP A 115 13.23 -8.55 -26.73
N LEU A 116 12.00 -8.17 -26.39
CA LEU A 116 10.90 -8.07 -27.36
C LEU A 116 11.16 -6.96 -28.38
N GLY A 117 10.77 -7.21 -29.63
CA GLY A 117 10.76 -6.21 -30.68
C GLY A 117 9.53 -5.30 -30.59
N TYR A 118 9.49 -4.27 -31.47
CA TYR A 118 8.29 -3.46 -31.68
C TYR A 118 7.29 -4.19 -32.60
N PRO A 119 5.96 -4.08 -32.36
CA PRO A 119 5.30 -3.16 -31.41
C PRO A 119 5.14 -3.70 -29.98
N GLU A 120 5.44 -4.95 -29.70
CA GLU A 120 5.19 -5.63 -28.41
C GLU A 120 5.94 -4.94 -27.26
N PHE A 121 7.14 -4.42 -27.52
CA PHE A 121 7.95 -3.71 -26.52
C PHE A 121 7.28 -2.46 -25.94
N PHE A 122 6.28 -1.86 -26.64
CA PHE A 122 5.49 -0.76 -26.06
C PHE A 122 4.76 -1.14 -24.78
N TRP A 123 4.36 -2.40 -24.63
CA TRP A 123 3.72 -2.87 -23.41
C TRP A 123 4.70 -2.92 -22.23
N VAL A 124 5.95 -3.25 -22.51
CA VAL A 124 7.04 -3.23 -21.50
C VAL A 124 7.29 -1.80 -21.05
N ILE A 125 7.40 -0.85 -21.98
CA ILE A 125 7.56 0.57 -21.68
C ILE A 125 6.37 1.08 -20.85
N ALA A 126 5.13 0.72 -21.21
CA ALA A 126 3.94 1.09 -20.46
C ALA A 126 3.97 0.55 -19.04
N ALA A 127 4.34 -0.72 -18.84
CA ALA A 127 4.48 -1.33 -17.52
C ALA A 127 5.52 -0.60 -16.66
N LEU A 128 6.72 -0.36 -17.22
CA LEU A 128 7.81 0.32 -16.52
C LEU A 128 7.45 1.77 -16.17
N ALA A 129 6.79 2.50 -17.08
CA ALA A 129 6.34 3.86 -16.83
C ALA A 129 5.33 3.92 -15.67
N ILE A 130 4.30 3.05 -15.70
CA ILE A 130 3.29 3.00 -14.64
C ILE A 130 3.94 2.61 -13.30
N VAL A 131 4.76 1.56 -13.26
CA VAL A 131 5.43 1.10 -12.03
C VAL A 131 6.35 2.19 -11.47
N THR A 132 7.06 2.93 -12.32
CA THR A 132 7.89 4.05 -11.88
C THR A 132 7.05 5.14 -11.20
N VAL A 133 5.94 5.55 -11.81
CA VAL A 133 5.03 6.54 -11.21
C VAL A 133 4.45 6.03 -9.89
N LEU A 134 4.00 4.77 -9.83
CA LEU A 134 3.48 4.15 -8.62
C LEU A 134 4.54 4.11 -7.50
N THR A 135 5.79 3.81 -7.83
CA THR A 135 6.91 3.78 -6.89
C THR A 135 7.22 5.17 -6.33
N VAL A 136 7.32 6.17 -7.21
CA VAL A 136 7.56 7.56 -6.80
C VAL A 136 6.41 8.07 -5.91
N GLN A 137 5.18 7.79 -6.28
CA GLN A 137 3.99 8.17 -5.51
C GLN A 137 3.94 7.43 -4.16
N GLY A 138 4.19 6.12 -4.15
CA GLY A 138 4.14 5.27 -2.96
C GLY A 138 5.23 5.63 -1.95
N LEU A 139 6.48 5.59 -2.38
CA LEU A 139 7.63 5.83 -1.49
C LEU A 139 7.90 7.31 -1.26
N GLY A 140 7.72 8.17 -2.28
CA GLY A 140 8.02 9.59 -2.21
C GLY A 140 6.91 10.42 -1.55
N TYR A 141 5.66 9.99 -1.63
CA TYR A 141 4.53 10.74 -1.09
C TYR A 141 3.72 9.99 -0.03
N LEU A 142 3.21 8.78 -0.34
CA LEU A 142 2.31 8.07 0.57
C LEU A 142 3.01 7.58 1.83
N LEU A 143 4.22 7.05 1.72
CA LEU A 143 4.99 6.61 2.89
C LEU A 143 5.34 7.78 3.83
N PRO A 144 5.92 8.91 3.39
CA PRO A 144 6.13 10.06 4.25
C PRO A 144 4.84 10.63 4.87
N MET A 145 3.73 10.64 4.12
CA MET A 145 2.45 11.08 4.64
C MET A 145 1.91 10.13 5.70
N ASN A 146 2.06 8.82 5.51
CA ASN A 146 1.67 7.81 6.49
C ASN A 146 2.48 7.93 7.78
N LEU A 147 3.79 8.18 7.69
CA LEU A 147 4.64 8.48 8.85
C LEU A 147 4.20 9.74 9.59
N LYS A 148 3.90 10.83 8.87
CA LYS A 148 3.39 12.06 9.49
C LYS A 148 2.07 11.82 10.24
N LEU A 149 1.16 11.07 9.65
CA LEU A 149 -0.11 10.66 10.29
C LEU A 149 0.15 9.82 11.54
N TYR A 150 1.06 8.85 11.45
CA TYR A 150 1.43 7.98 12.56
C TYR A 150 1.97 8.78 13.75
N PHE A 151 2.94 9.66 13.55
CA PHE A 151 3.51 10.46 14.63
C PHE A 151 2.52 11.50 15.20
N GLU A 152 1.68 12.10 14.37
CA GLU A 152 0.67 13.06 14.85
C GLU A 152 -0.38 12.40 15.75
N ILE A 153 -0.84 11.19 15.40
CA ILE A 153 -1.83 10.44 16.19
C ILE A 153 -1.28 10.07 17.58
N GLN A 154 0.04 9.86 17.69
CA GLN A 154 0.67 9.45 18.95
C GLN A 154 0.87 10.59 19.95
N LYS A 155 0.68 11.84 19.53
CA LYS A 155 0.82 12.98 20.44
C LYS A 155 -0.25 12.94 21.54
N PRO A 156 0.06 13.42 22.76
CA PRO A 156 -0.92 13.53 23.83
C PRO A 156 -2.14 14.41 23.42
N ASN A 157 -1.88 15.48 22.67
CA ASN A 157 -2.88 16.39 22.14
C ASN A 157 -2.71 16.52 20.61
N PRO A 158 -3.25 15.57 19.82
CA PRO A 158 -3.11 15.60 18.37
C PRO A 158 -3.97 16.73 17.76
N ASP A 159 -3.45 17.41 16.75
CA ASP A 159 -4.22 18.38 15.98
C ASP A 159 -5.21 17.66 15.06
N HIS A 160 -6.48 17.61 15.47
CA HIS A 160 -7.55 16.93 14.75
C HIS A 160 -7.85 17.56 13.39
N ALA A 161 -7.73 18.89 13.25
CA ALA A 161 -7.94 19.57 11.98
C ALA A 161 -6.86 19.21 10.97
N LYS A 162 -5.62 19.15 11.42
CA LYS A 162 -4.44 18.75 10.64
C LYS A 162 -4.52 17.28 10.21
N LEU A 163 -4.85 16.37 11.15
CA LEU A 163 -5.08 14.95 10.85
C LEU A 163 -6.19 14.78 9.81
N GLY A 164 -7.29 15.51 9.95
CA GLY A 164 -8.40 15.46 9.00
C GLY A 164 -8.00 15.93 7.60
N ARG A 165 -7.19 17.00 7.48
CA ARG A 165 -6.68 17.47 6.18
C ARG A 165 -5.74 16.42 5.55
N TRP A 166 -4.76 15.94 6.29
CA TRP A 166 -3.79 14.96 5.81
C TRP A 166 -4.45 13.65 5.39
N MET A 167 -5.39 13.14 6.19
CA MET A 167 -6.10 11.92 5.86
C MET A 167 -6.94 12.06 4.59
N ARG A 168 -7.60 13.21 4.37
CA ARG A 168 -8.35 13.45 3.12
C ARG A 168 -7.44 13.43 1.90
N THR A 169 -6.26 14.04 2.00
CA THR A 169 -5.29 14.04 0.90
C THR A 169 -4.71 12.64 0.69
N TYR A 170 -4.32 11.96 1.77
CA TYR A 170 -3.83 10.58 1.72
C TYR A 170 -4.81 9.66 0.98
N VAL A 171 -6.08 9.62 1.39
CA VAL A 171 -7.10 8.77 0.77
C VAL A 171 -7.34 9.10 -0.70
N ARG A 172 -7.28 10.39 -1.09
CA ARG A 172 -7.40 10.78 -2.51
C ARG A 172 -6.22 10.26 -3.34
N VAL A 173 -5.01 10.40 -2.83
CA VAL A 173 -3.81 9.93 -3.51
C VAL A 173 -3.81 8.39 -3.61
N VAL A 174 -4.24 7.69 -2.55
CA VAL A 174 -4.43 6.23 -2.57
C VAL A 174 -5.47 5.81 -3.62
N ALA A 175 -6.57 6.55 -3.76
CA ALA A 175 -7.58 6.27 -4.79
C ALA A 175 -7.01 6.42 -6.22
N VAL A 176 -6.22 7.48 -6.45
CA VAL A 176 -5.52 7.68 -7.75
C VAL A 176 -4.52 6.55 -7.98
N GLN A 177 -3.75 6.15 -6.97
CA GLN A 177 -2.82 5.03 -7.06
C GLN A 177 -3.54 3.72 -7.40
N GLY A 178 -4.63 3.40 -6.72
CA GLY A 178 -5.44 2.22 -7.01
C GLY A 178 -6.00 2.21 -8.44
N THR A 179 -6.42 3.37 -8.96
CA THR A 179 -6.87 3.49 -10.36
C THR A 179 -5.72 3.21 -11.34
N MET A 180 -4.51 3.72 -11.07
CA MET A 180 -3.33 3.43 -11.89
C MET A 180 -2.92 1.95 -11.81
N GLN A 181 -3.14 1.31 -10.66
CA GLN A 181 -2.93 -0.13 -10.50
C GLN A 181 -3.93 -0.96 -11.32
N VAL A 182 -5.14 -0.49 -11.54
CA VAL A 182 -6.06 -1.13 -12.50
C VAL A 182 -5.49 -1.04 -13.91
N ALA A 183 -4.92 0.10 -14.30
CA ALA A 183 -4.29 0.25 -15.61
C ALA A 183 -3.11 -0.72 -15.80
N ILE A 184 -2.25 -0.91 -14.78
CA ILE A 184 -1.17 -1.90 -14.90
C ILE A 184 -1.69 -3.33 -14.97
N ILE A 185 -2.81 -3.68 -14.31
CA ILE A 185 -3.42 -5.01 -14.46
C ILE A 185 -3.83 -5.26 -15.91
N VAL A 186 -4.35 -4.25 -16.63
CA VAL A 186 -4.67 -4.37 -18.06
C VAL A 186 -3.41 -4.69 -18.87
N VAL A 187 -2.30 -4.01 -18.58
CA VAL A 187 -1.00 -4.30 -19.19
C VAL A 187 -0.54 -5.71 -18.87
N MET A 188 -0.64 -6.13 -17.59
CA MET A 188 -0.24 -7.49 -17.16
C MET A 188 -1.11 -8.58 -17.80
N ALA A 189 -2.41 -8.32 -18.02
CA ALA A 189 -3.27 -9.26 -18.73
C ALA A 189 -2.79 -9.48 -20.19
N ARG A 190 -2.23 -8.44 -20.82
CA ARG A 190 -1.65 -8.57 -22.17
C ARG A 190 -0.42 -9.48 -22.17
N PHE A 191 0.46 -9.34 -21.18
CA PHE A 191 1.60 -10.27 -21.02
C PHE A 191 1.17 -11.71 -20.76
N ALA A 192 0.09 -11.91 -20.00
CA ALA A 192 -0.39 -13.25 -19.65
C ALA A 192 -1.03 -13.99 -20.83
N THR A 193 -1.60 -13.27 -21.81
CA THR A 193 -2.32 -13.85 -22.96
C THR A 193 -1.46 -13.98 -24.23
N GLY A 194 -0.22 -13.53 -24.15
CA GLY A 194 0.65 -13.38 -25.34
C GLY A 194 0.31 -12.14 -26.15
N PHE A 195 1.20 -11.76 -27.03
CA PHE A 195 1.04 -10.55 -27.86
C PHE A 195 0.33 -10.82 -29.16
#